data_2f860dc34ea70caa81c97226c42cf0e5
#
_entry.id   2f860dc34ea70caa81c97226c42cf0e5
#
_cell.length_a   1.000
_cell.length_b   1.000
_cell.length_c   1.000
_cell.angle_alpha   90.00
_cell.angle_beta   90.00
_cell.angle_gamma   90.00
#
_symmetry.space_group_name_H-M   'P 1'
#
loop_
_entity.id
_entity.type
_entity.pdbx_description
1 polymer ?
#
loop_
_entity_poly.entity_id
_entity_poly.type
_entity_poly.pdbx_seq_one_letter_code
_entity_poly.pdbx_strand_id
1 'polypeptide(L)'
;MLKTEIKNKIQKLSAEYSKEMIDLRRTIHSNPETAFKEFETTKLLYNRLNKKGLDKVSRISETGLYALISGNRGKCIALRADIDALPITENTGLKFASKNPGFMHACG
;
A
#
# COMPACT_ATOMS: atom_id res chain seq x y z
N MET A 1 14.31 -23.82 -15.35
CA MET A 1 15.37 -22.84 -15.04
C MET A 1 14.80 -21.46 -14.78
N LEU A 2 14.18 -20.85 -15.77
CA LEU A 2 13.61 -19.49 -15.65
C LEU A 2 12.64 -19.31 -14.45
N LYS A 3 11.75 -20.27 -14.19
CA LYS A 3 10.80 -20.22 -13.05
C LYS A 3 11.50 -20.19 -11.69
N THR A 4 12.57 -20.96 -11.54
CA THR A 4 13.34 -21.02 -10.28
C THR A 4 14.13 -19.74 -10.05
N GLU A 5 14.74 -19.18 -11.10
CA GLU A 5 15.46 -17.91 -11.03
C GLU A 5 14.54 -16.75 -10.67
N ILE A 6 13.36 -16.68 -11.30
CA ILE A 6 12.34 -15.66 -10.98
C ILE A 6 11.87 -15.81 -9.53
N LYS A 7 11.59 -17.03 -9.08
CA LYS A 7 11.19 -17.32 -7.71
C LYS A 7 12.25 -16.83 -6.71
N ASN A 8 13.49 -17.17 -6.93
CA ASN A 8 14.60 -16.78 -6.05
C ASN A 8 14.77 -15.25 -6.02
N LYS A 9 14.66 -14.60 -7.17
CA LYS A 9 14.71 -13.14 -7.26
C LYS A 9 13.56 -12.47 -6.50
N ILE A 10 12.33 -12.98 -6.62
CA ILE A 10 11.17 -12.50 -5.88
C ILE A 10 11.40 -12.66 -4.37
N GLN A 11 11.85 -13.82 -3.91
CA GLN A 11 12.14 -14.07 -2.51
C GLN A 11 13.20 -13.11 -1.95
N LYS A 12 14.28 -12.91 -2.69
CA LYS A 12 15.34 -11.97 -2.32
C LYS A 12 14.81 -10.54 -2.19
N LEU A 13 14.09 -10.04 -3.20
CA LEU A 13 13.53 -8.70 -3.20
C LEU A 13 12.48 -8.52 -2.10
N SER A 14 11.64 -9.53 -1.86
CA SER A 14 10.66 -9.50 -0.76
C SER A 14 11.34 -9.36 0.60
N ALA A 15 12.43 -10.07 0.83
CA ALA A 15 13.20 -9.95 2.07
C ALA A 15 13.86 -8.58 2.20
N GLU A 16 14.42 -8.06 1.11
CA GLU A 16 15.07 -6.75 1.06
C GLU A 16 14.10 -5.61 1.36
N TYR A 17 12.88 -5.65 0.80
CA TYR A 17 11.86 -4.61 1.00
C TYR A 17 10.97 -4.83 2.23
N SER A 18 11.11 -5.95 2.94
CA SER A 18 10.22 -6.32 4.05
C SER A 18 10.11 -5.23 5.11
N LYS A 19 11.24 -4.67 5.54
CA LYS A 19 11.25 -3.61 6.54
C LYS A 19 10.49 -2.37 6.08
N GLU A 20 10.74 -1.92 4.86
CA GLU A 20 10.06 -0.75 4.27
C GLU A 20 8.55 -0.96 4.20
N MET A 21 8.11 -2.17 3.82
CA MET A 21 6.69 -2.52 3.73
C MET A 21 6.02 -2.57 5.10
N ILE A 22 6.68 -3.13 6.10
CA ILE A 22 6.18 -3.16 7.48
C ILE A 22 6.05 -1.74 8.03
N ASP A 23 7.05 -0.90 7.85
CA ASP A 23 7.03 0.48 8.32
C ASP A 23 5.92 1.30 7.64
N LEU A 24 5.75 1.12 6.33
CA LEU A 24 4.66 1.76 5.57
C LEU A 24 3.28 1.30 6.07
N ARG A 25 3.08 -0.02 6.22
CA ARG A 25 1.84 -0.59 6.74
C ARG A 25 1.49 -0.02 8.12
N ARG A 26 2.46 0.05 9.03
CA ARG A 26 2.26 0.56 10.39
C ARG A 26 1.98 2.07 10.39
N THR A 27 2.58 2.82 9.50
CA THR A 27 2.31 4.25 9.31
C THR A 27 0.86 4.48 8.89
N ILE A 28 0.38 3.72 7.91
CA ILE A 28 -1.02 3.79 7.45
C ILE A 28 -1.97 3.34 8.57
N HIS A 29 -1.65 2.24 9.25
CA HIS A 29 -2.45 1.72 10.37
C HIS A 29 -2.62 2.74 11.50
N SER A 30 -1.56 3.47 11.83
CA SER A 30 -1.58 4.49 12.88
C SER A 30 -2.41 5.72 12.53
N ASN A 31 -2.68 5.94 11.24
CA ASN A 31 -3.35 7.14 10.74
C ASN A 31 -4.53 6.74 9.83
N PRO A 32 -5.54 6.04 10.37
CA PRO A 32 -6.63 5.52 9.58
C PRO A 32 -7.55 6.63 9.07
N GLU A 33 -7.93 6.49 7.82
CA GLU A 33 -8.90 7.35 7.14
C GLU A 33 -9.98 6.48 6.51
N THR A 34 -11.24 6.86 6.64
CA THR A 34 -12.37 6.09 6.12
C THR A 34 -12.58 6.31 4.63
N ALA A 35 -13.41 5.46 4.02
CA ALA A 35 -13.72 5.48 2.58
C ALA A 35 -14.07 6.87 2.07
N PHE A 36 -13.48 7.24 0.95
CA PHE A 36 -13.57 8.55 0.28
C PHE A 36 -13.00 9.74 1.07
N LYS A 37 -12.31 9.48 2.18
CA LYS A 37 -11.61 10.48 3.00
C LYS A 37 -10.14 10.15 3.19
N GLU A 38 -9.59 9.22 2.40
CA GLU A 38 -8.21 8.73 2.46
C GLU A 38 -7.24 9.71 1.78
N PHE A 39 -7.29 10.98 2.15
CA PHE A 39 -6.49 12.04 1.53
C PHE A 39 -5.01 11.92 1.83
N GLU A 40 -4.64 11.79 3.09
CA GLU A 40 -3.23 11.69 3.50
C GLU A 40 -2.66 10.31 3.16
N THR A 41 -3.45 9.24 3.26
CA THR A 41 -3.06 7.90 2.81
C THR A 41 -2.76 7.89 1.31
N THR A 42 -3.64 8.47 0.51
CA THR A 42 -3.44 8.61 -0.95
C THR A 42 -2.19 9.41 -1.27
N LYS A 43 -1.97 10.52 -0.59
CA LYS A 43 -0.78 11.37 -0.76
C LYS A 43 0.51 10.64 -0.39
N LEU A 44 0.50 9.92 0.73
CA LEU A 44 1.64 9.10 1.18
C LEU A 44 2.02 8.07 0.12
N LEU A 45 1.05 7.31 -0.37
CA LEU A 45 1.27 6.26 -1.37
C LEU A 45 1.68 6.85 -2.72
N TYR A 46 1.03 7.94 -3.16
CA TYR A 46 1.40 8.65 -4.38
C TYR A 46 2.87 9.08 -4.37
N ASN A 47 3.30 9.74 -3.29
CA ASN A 47 4.68 10.18 -3.15
C ASN A 47 5.66 9.01 -3.10
N ARG A 48 5.28 7.90 -2.46
CA ARG A 48 6.12 6.71 -2.36
C ARG A 48 6.31 6.06 -3.73
N LEU A 49 5.25 5.91 -4.51
CA LEU A 49 5.29 5.29 -5.83
C LEU A 49 6.02 6.16 -6.86
N ASN A 50 5.86 7.48 -6.82
CA ASN A 50 6.58 8.40 -7.70
C ASN A 50 8.11 8.29 -7.53
N LYS A 51 8.59 8.06 -6.31
CA LYS A 51 10.03 7.86 -6.04
C LYS A 51 10.58 6.56 -6.59
N LYS A 52 9.74 5.61 -6.98
CA LYS A 52 10.16 4.30 -7.53
C LYS A 52 10.40 4.32 -9.04
N GLY A 53 10.18 5.45 -9.70
CA GLY A 53 10.45 5.57 -11.14
C GLY A 53 9.49 4.73 -12.00
N LEU A 54 8.24 4.58 -11.58
CA LEU A 54 7.21 3.88 -12.35
C LEU A 54 6.80 4.71 -13.58
N ASP A 55 6.30 4.04 -14.62
CA ASP A 55 5.95 4.69 -15.89
C ASP A 55 4.84 5.72 -15.73
N LYS A 56 3.88 5.41 -14.85
CA LYS A 56 2.78 6.32 -14.54
C LYS A 56 2.28 6.08 -13.13
N VAL A 57 2.14 7.16 -12.37
CA VAL A 57 1.41 7.17 -11.09
C VAL A 57 0.36 8.26 -11.19
N SER A 58 -0.90 7.95 -10.93
CA SER A 58 -2.01 8.89 -11.07
C SER A 58 -3.06 8.66 -10.01
N ARG A 59 -3.73 9.72 -9.59
CA ARG A 59 -4.91 9.62 -8.74
C ARG A 59 -6.11 9.15 -9.55
N ILE A 60 -7.00 8.38 -8.94
CA ILE A 60 -8.26 7.95 -9.57
C ILE A 60 -9.29 9.07 -9.44
N SER A 61 -9.34 9.69 -8.26
CA SER A 61 -10.24 10.80 -7.92
C SER A 61 -9.53 11.68 -6.89
N GLU A 62 -10.25 12.29 -5.96
CA GLU A 62 -9.68 13.00 -4.82
C GLU A 62 -8.89 12.04 -3.91
N THR A 63 -9.36 10.81 -3.79
CA THR A 63 -8.71 9.71 -3.09
C THR A 63 -8.50 8.50 -4.00
N GLY A 64 -7.62 7.61 -3.61
CA GLY A 64 -7.23 6.46 -4.43
C GLY A 64 -6.25 6.80 -5.54
N LEU A 65 -5.52 5.81 -5.98
CA LEU A 65 -4.49 5.95 -7.01
C LEU A 65 -4.27 4.65 -7.77
N TYR A 66 -3.66 4.76 -8.92
CA TYR A 66 -3.10 3.62 -9.63
C TYR A 66 -1.68 3.92 -10.11
N ALA A 67 -0.92 2.88 -10.31
CA ALA A 67 0.41 2.96 -10.91
C ALA A 67 0.51 1.96 -12.06
N LEU A 68 1.23 2.33 -13.10
CA LEU A 68 1.49 1.49 -14.25
C LEU A 68 2.96 1.14 -14.32
N ILE A 69 3.23 -0.15 -14.52
CA ILE A 69 4.54 -0.67 -14.86
C ILE A 69 4.41 -1.28 -16.25
N SER A 70 5.02 -0.64 -17.23
CA SER A 70 4.98 -1.13 -18.59
C SER A 70 5.96 -2.29 -18.77
N GLY A 71 5.48 -3.31 -19.43
CA GLY A 71 6.28 -4.44 -19.87
C GLY A 71 6.34 -4.50 -21.40
N ASN A 72 6.78 -5.63 -21.90
CA ASN A 72 6.69 -5.95 -23.32
C ASN A 72 5.23 -6.21 -23.72
N ARG A 73 5.00 -6.37 -25.04
CA ARG A 73 3.66 -6.70 -25.56
C ARG A 73 3.09 -7.94 -24.88
N GLY A 74 1.83 -7.88 -24.47
CA GLY A 74 1.18 -9.01 -23.83
C GLY A 74 -0.06 -8.61 -23.03
N LYS A 75 -0.44 -9.51 -22.13
CA LYS A 75 -1.59 -9.31 -21.24
C LYS A 75 -1.24 -8.36 -20.11
N CYS A 76 -2.21 -7.58 -19.66
CA CYS A 76 -2.09 -6.75 -18.49
C CYS A 76 -2.65 -7.50 -17.26
N ILE A 77 -1.96 -7.37 -16.14
CA ILE A 77 -2.40 -7.88 -14.83
C ILE A 77 -2.57 -6.67 -13.91
N ALA A 78 -3.67 -6.62 -13.17
CA ALA A 78 -3.88 -5.63 -12.15
C ALA A 78 -3.86 -6.27 -10.76
N LEU A 79 -3.20 -5.59 -9.82
CA LEU A 79 -3.28 -5.88 -8.39
C LEU A 79 -4.09 -4.77 -7.74
N ARG A 80 -5.05 -5.12 -6.87
CA ARG A 80 -5.88 -4.18 -6.13
C ARG A 80 -5.69 -4.37 -4.63
N ALA A 81 -5.68 -3.26 -3.90
CA ALA A 81 -5.75 -3.23 -2.45
C ALA A 81 -6.62 -2.05 -2.02
N ASP A 82 -7.44 -2.26 -1.01
CA ASP A 82 -8.18 -1.20 -0.35
C ASP A 82 -7.24 -0.42 0.58
N ILE A 83 -7.48 0.88 0.69
CA ILE A 83 -6.67 1.79 1.52
C ILE A 83 -7.48 2.49 2.61
N ASP A 84 -8.77 2.22 2.68
CA ASP A 84 -9.68 2.78 3.67
C ASP A 84 -9.66 2.02 4.99
N ALA A 85 -9.98 2.73 6.06
CA ALA A 85 -10.22 2.19 7.38
C ALA A 85 -11.72 2.09 7.66
N LEU A 86 -12.06 1.46 8.77
CA LEU A 86 -13.43 1.28 9.23
C LEU A 86 -13.73 2.16 10.45
N PRO A 87 -15.00 2.53 10.68
CA PRO A 87 -15.44 3.26 11.86
C PRO A 87 -15.53 2.32 13.09
N ILE A 88 -14.39 1.80 13.48
CA ILE A 88 -14.23 0.86 14.60
C ILE A 88 -13.16 1.42 15.53
N THR A 89 -13.42 1.40 16.83
CA THR A 89 -12.42 1.77 17.83
C THR A 89 -11.39 0.66 18.02
N GLU A 90 -10.11 0.98 17.85
CA GLU A 90 -9.04 0.02 18.09
C GLU A 90 -8.81 -0.21 19.57
N ASN A 91 -8.71 -1.48 19.96
CA ASN A 91 -8.40 -1.91 21.32
C ASN A 91 -7.32 -3.01 21.32
N THR A 92 -6.25 -2.80 20.55
CA THR A 92 -5.18 -3.80 20.40
C THR A 92 -4.02 -3.59 21.37
N GLY A 93 -3.81 -2.38 21.86
CA GLY A 93 -2.65 -2.03 22.68
C GLY A 93 -1.32 -2.03 21.92
N LEU A 94 -1.33 -2.06 20.59
CA LEU A 94 -0.14 -2.06 19.75
C LEU A 94 0.58 -0.71 19.79
N LYS A 95 1.90 -0.71 19.68
CA LYS A 95 2.72 0.53 19.61
C LYS A 95 2.37 1.42 18.42
N PHE A 96 1.83 0.83 17.35
CA PHE A 96 1.38 1.51 16.14
C PHE A 96 -0.15 1.55 16.02
N ALA A 97 -0.86 1.44 17.14
CA ALA A 97 -2.32 1.55 17.17
C ALA A 97 -2.81 2.88 16.57
N SER A 98 -4.07 2.90 16.17
CA SER A 98 -4.73 4.08 15.63
C SER A 98 -4.57 5.30 16.53
N LYS A 99 -4.18 6.42 15.94
CA LYS A 99 -4.16 7.74 16.59
C LYS A 99 -5.47 8.51 16.39
N ASN A 100 -6.40 7.95 15.61
CA ASN A 100 -7.70 8.53 15.33
C ASN A 100 -8.78 7.74 16.07
N PRO A 101 -9.25 8.20 17.24
CA PRO A 101 -10.29 7.50 17.99
C PRO A 101 -11.53 7.23 17.14
N GLY A 102 -12.06 6.01 17.21
CA GLY A 102 -13.25 5.60 16.45
C GLY A 102 -12.96 5.08 15.05
N PHE A 103 -11.70 5.04 14.63
CA PHE A 103 -11.32 4.51 13.30
C PHE A 103 -10.16 3.52 13.43
N MET A 104 -10.20 2.46 12.65
CA MET A 104 -9.18 1.42 12.65
C MET A 104 -9.07 0.73 11.29
N HIS A 105 -7.85 0.42 10.86
CA HIS A 105 -7.62 -0.59 9.85
C HIS A 105 -7.79 -1.98 10.46
N ALA A 106 -9.00 -2.53 10.36
CA ALA A 106 -9.39 -3.77 11.00
C ALA A 106 -9.39 -4.99 10.05
N CYS A 107 -9.27 -4.77 8.76
CA CYS A 107 -9.22 -5.85 7.78
C CYS A 107 -7.82 -6.43 7.73
N GLY A 108 -7.65 -7.59 8.33
CA GLY A 108 -6.46 -8.46 8.34
C GLY A 108 -5.17 -7.96 7.88
#